data_e0667d9d9a106f52f43f136950007d0c
#
_entry.id   e0667d9d9a106f52f43f136950007d0c
#
_cell.length_a   1.000
_cell.length_b   1.000
_cell.length_c   1.000
_cell.angle_alpha   90.00
_cell.angle_beta   90.00
_cell.angle_gamma   90.00
#
_symmetry.space_group_name_H-M   'P 1'
#
loop_
_entity.id
_entity.type
_entity.pdbx_description
1 polymer ?
#
loop_
_entity_poly.entity_id
_entity_poly.type
_entity_poly.pdbx_seq_one_letter_code
_entity_poly.pdbx_strand_id
1 'polypeptide(L)'
;MRYTIYVSQAAKVFSESDLSTLLERSRDWNTAHGITGLLVYRYNNEFKRGNFLQLIEGTEDAIQETWKRISSDPRHHTLIVLDEGDSEARMFSDWSMGFRNVDEKNLANVSGFSELGSDEFWENVKKHGLPDALSTLRSFYDGV
;
A
#
# COMPACT_ATOMS: atom_id res chain seq x y z
N MET A 1 -5.38 16.25 -8.68
CA MET A 1 -5.10 15.36 -7.52
C MET A 1 -4.10 14.31 -7.96
N ARG A 2 -2.95 14.29 -7.35
CA ARG A 2 -1.88 13.35 -7.67
C ARG A 2 -2.02 12.08 -6.84
N TYR A 3 -1.69 10.90 -7.39
CA TYR A 3 -1.65 9.64 -6.65
C TYR A 3 -0.41 8.82 -6.98
N THR A 4 0.00 7.99 -6.03
CA THR A 4 1.08 7.01 -6.19
C THR A 4 0.66 5.70 -5.56
N ILE A 5 0.87 4.60 -6.27
CA ILE A 5 0.65 3.23 -5.78
C ILE A 5 1.99 2.51 -5.78
N TYR A 6 2.33 1.90 -4.67
CA TYR A 6 3.58 1.15 -4.55
C TYR A 6 3.39 -0.13 -3.73
N VAL A 7 4.31 -1.07 -3.91
CA VAL A 7 4.48 -2.24 -3.05
C VAL A 7 5.82 -2.16 -2.36
N SER A 8 5.93 -2.76 -1.19
CA SER A 8 7.19 -2.89 -0.48
C SER A 8 7.19 -4.15 0.37
N GLN A 9 8.38 -4.53 0.85
CA GLN A 9 8.56 -5.65 1.77
C GLN A 9 8.76 -5.10 3.18
N ALA A 10 8.05 -5.69 4.15
CA ALA A 10 8.23 -5.33 5.55
C ALA A 10 9.59 -5.82 6.05
N ALA A 11 10.27 -5.01 6.83
CA ALA A 11 11.58 -5.35 7.38
C ALA A 11 11.51 -6.41 8.50
N LYS A 12 10.32 -6.59 9.08
CA LYS A 12 10.05 -7.58 10.12
C LYS A 12 8.60 -8.03 10.04
N VAL A 13 8.22 -9.02 10.85
CA VAL A 13 6.81 -9.38 11.03
C VAL A 13 6.14 -8.29 11.87
N PHE A 14 5.05 -7.73 11.36
CA PHE A 14 4.27 -6.72 12.07
C PHE A 14 3.17 -7.38 12.89
N SER A 15 3.17 -7.12 14.20
CA SER A 15 2.08 -7.50 15.08
C SER A 15 0.90 -6.53 14.90
N GLU A 16 -0.25 -6.85 15.47
CA GLU A 16 -1.39 -5.93 15.48
C GLU A 16 -1.02 -4.60 16.14
N SER A 17 -0.24 -4.63 17.21
CA SER A 17 0.26 -3.44 17.90
C SER A 17 1.19 -2.61 17.01
N ASP A 18 2.10 -3.26 16.29
CA ASP A 18 2.98 -2.58 15.33
C ASP A 18 2.19 -1.88 14.23
N LEU A 19 1.18 -2.56 13.70
CA LEU A 19 0.31 -2.00 12.66
C LEU A 19 -0.51 -0.83 13.17
N SER A 20 -1.05 -0.92 14.39
CA SER A 20 -1.78 0.18 15.01
C SER A 20 -0.91 1.42 15.17
N THR A 21 0.32 1.25 15.61
CA THR A 21 1.27 2.37 15.76
C THR A 21 1.61 2.98 14.40
N LEU A 22 1.86 2.14 13.41
CA LEU A 22 2.13 2.60 12.05
C LEU A 22 0.98 3.43 11.50
N LEU A 23 -0.25 2.94 11.66
CA LEU A 23 -1.45 3.62 11.16
C LEU A 23 -1.70 4.94 11.87
N GLU A 24 -1.55 4.99 13.19
CA GLU A 24 -1.72 6.21 13.97
C GLU A 24 -0.78 7.31 13.47
N ARG A 25 0.48 6.98 13.30
CA ARG A 25 1.49 7.93 12.80
C ARG A 25 1.22 8.35 11.36
N SER A 26 0.80 7.39 10.51
CA SER A 26 0.46 7.68 9.12
C SER A 26 -0.73 8.61 9.01
N ARG A 27 -1.76 8.38 9.82
CA ARG A 27 -2.96 9.21 9.83
C ARG A 27 -2.68 10.61 10.34
N ASP A 28 -1.83 10.75 11.37
CA ASP A 28 -1.42 12.06 11.87
C ASP A 28 -0.69 12.86 10.80
N TRP A 29 0.28 12.26 10.15
CA TRP A 29 1.00 12.88 9.04
C TRP A 29 0.06 13.25 7.90
N ASN A 30 -0.77 12.31 7.48
CA ASN A 30 -1.66 12.46 6.33
C ASN A 30 -2.68 13.56 6.56
N THR A 31 -3.27 13.63 7.74
CA THR A 31 -4.21 14.69 8.11
C THR A 31 -3.53 16.06 8.04
N ALA A 32 -2.32 16.17 8.55
CA ALA A 32 -1.56 17.42 8.54
C ALA A 32 -1.15 17.87 7.12
N HIS A 33 -1.01 16.94 6.17
CA HIS A 33 -0.50 17.21 4.83
C HIS A 33 -1.56 17.06 3.73
N GLY A 34 -2.82 16.82 4.09
CA GLY A 34 -3.89 16.66 3.10
C GLY A 34 -3.77 15.38 2.27
N ILE A 35 -3.24 14.32 2.84
CA ILE A 35 -3.12 13.01 2.19
C ILE A 35 -4.27 12.11 2.60
N THR A 36 -4.82 11.38 1.64
CA THR A 36 -5.75 10.27 1.87
C THR A 36 -5.24 9.03 1.15
N GLY A 37 -5.77 7.87 1.45
CA GLY A 37 -5.36 6.64 0.78
C GLY A 37 -5.76 5.36 1.47
N LEU A 38 -5.17 4.27 1.01
CA LEU A 38 -5.43 2.92 1.50
C LEU A 38 -4.12 2.16 1.64
N LEU A 39 -3.94 1.52 2.79
CA LEU A 39 -2.79 0.64 3.06
C LEU A 39 -3.29 -0.80 3.22
N VAL A 40 -2.69 -1.71 2.49
CA VAL A 40 -2.92 -3.14 2.60
C VAL A 40 -1.64 -3.79 3.12
N TYR A 41 -1.77 -4.62 4.15
CA TYR A 41 -0.69 -5.43 4.67
C TYR A 41 -1.05 -6.89 4.55
N ARG A 42 -0.09 -7.71 4.13
CA ARG A 42 -0.23 -9.17 4.11
C ARG A 42 1.05 -9.83 4.60
N TYR A 43 0.90 -10.76 5.53
CA TYR A 43 1.97 -11.69 5.88
C TYR A 43 1.77 -13.00 5.12
N ASN A 44 2.76 -13.36 4.29
CA ASN A 44 2.73 -14.62 3.54
C ASN A 44 3.44 -15.70 4.36
N ASN A 45 2.67 -16.67 4.86
CA ASN A 45 3.19 -17.74 5.71
C ASN A 45 4.13 -18.71 4.98
N GLU A 46 3.92 -18.91 3.69
CA GLU A 46 4.75 -19.80 2.87
C GLU A 46 6.16 -19.26 2.72
N PHE A 47 6.27 -17.97 2.39
CA PHE A 47 7.55 -17.28 2.17
C PHE A 47 8.05 -16.55 3.41
N LYS A 48 7.28 -16.54 4.50
CA LYS A 48 7.59 -15.85 5.76
C LYS A 48 7.98 -14.38 5.52
N ARG A 49 7.16 -13.69 4.74
CA ARG A 49 7.42 -12.32 4.29
C ARG A 49 6.18 -11.47 4.43
N GLY A 50 6.35 -10.32 5.10
CA GLY A 50 5.31 -9.29 5.15
C GLY A 50 5.47 -8.32 3.99
N ASN A 51 4.35 -7.83 3.46
CA ASN A 51 4.34 -6.94 2.32
C ASN A 51 3.28 -5.86 2.50
N PHE A 52 3.61 -4.67 1.99
CA PHE A 52 2.68 -3.55 1.94
C PHE A 52 2.31 -3.23 0.50
N LEU A 53 1.06 -2.86 0.31
CA LEU A 53 0.57 -2.23 -0.91
C LEU A 53 -0.17 -0.98 -0.48
N GLN A 54 0.22 0.17 -1.02
CA GLN A 54 -0.37 1.43 -0.57
C GLN A 54 -0.64 2.36 -1.75
N LEU A 55 -1.79 3.03 -1.67
CA LEU A 55 -2.07 4.20 -2.47
C LEU A 55 -2.07 5.42 -1.55
N ILE A 56 -1.37 6.47 -1.98
CA ILE A 56 -1.42 7.79 -1.37
C ILE A 56 -1.87 8.80 -2.43
N GLU A 57 -2.70 9.76 -2.03
CA GLU A 57 -3.22 10.80 -2.92
C GLU A 57 -3.26 12.14 -2.22
N GLY A 58 -3.02 13.20 -2.98
CA GLY A 58 -2.98 14.56 -2.47
C GLY A 58 -2.45 15.54 -3.52
N THR A 59 -2.02 16.72 -3.10
CA THR A 59 -1.33 17.63 -3.99
C THR A 59 0.03 17.06 -4.37
N GLU A 60 0.60 17.52 -5.48
CA GLU A 60 1.92 17.05 -5.92
C GLU A 60 2.99 17.29 -4.85
N ASP A 61 3.01 18.46 -4.24
CA ASP A 61 3.98 18.77 -3.19
C ASP A 61 3.82 17.87 -1.96
N ALA A 62 2.58 17.62 -1.54
CA ALA A 62 2.29 16.75 -0.41
C ALA A 62 2.70 15.30 -0.71
N ILE A 63 2.48 14.83 -1.93
CA ILE A 63 2.91 13.49 -2.38
C ILE A 63 4.44 13.39 -2.36
N GLN A 64 5.15 14.38 -2.84
CA GLN A 64 6.62 14.37 -2.84
C GLN A 64 7.19 14.31 -1.42
N GLU A 65 6.66 15.11 -0.51
CA GLU A 65 7.08 15.09 0.90
C GLU A 65 6.77 13.75 1.57
N THR A 66 5.57 13.23 1.32
CA THR A 66 5.13 11.95 1.89
C THR A 66 5.97 10.80 1.34
N TRP A 67 6.29 10.83 0.04
CA TRP A 67 7.14 9.81 -0.58
C TRP A 67 8.55 9.81 0.00
N LYS A 68 9.14 10.96 0.26
CA LYS A 68 10.45 11.06 0.92
C LYS A 68 10.42 10.38 2.29
N ARG A 69 9.36 10.60 3.05
CA ARG A 69 9.18 9.96 4.36
C ARG A 69 9.02 8.45 4.23
N ILE A 70 8.17 7.99 3.32
CA ILE A 70 7.91 6.57 3.09
C ILE A 70 9.17 5.86 2.63
N SER A 71 9.88 6.41 1.64
CA SER A 71 11.06 5.75 1.06
C SER A 71 12.26 5.74 1.99
N SER A 72 12.28 6.59 3.02
CA SER A 72 13.34 6.65 4.03
C SER A 72 13.01 5.83 5.29
N ASP A 73 11.82 5.25 5.38
CA ASP A 73 11.36 4.54 6.56
C ASP A 73 12.02 3.15 6.63
N PRO A 74 12.79 2.85 7.71
CA PRO A 74 13.48 1.57 7.84
C PRO A 74 12.58 0.38 8.14
N ARG A 75 11.27 0.61 8.36
CA ARG A 75 10.32 -0.46 8.64
C ARG A 75 9.98 -1.30 7.41
N HIS A 76 10.38 -0.84 6.22
CA HIS A 76 10.23 -1.58 4.97
C HIS A 76 11.40 -1.33 4.02
N HIS A 77 11.45 -2.10 2.95
CA HIS A 77 12.47 -1.99 1.89
C HIS A 77 11.91 -2.53 0.57
N THR A 78 12.71 -2.44 -0.48
CA THR A 78 12.35 -2.94 -1.81
C THR A 78 11.04 -2.32 -2.29
N LEU A 79 11.03 -0.97 -2.32
CA LEU A 79 9.86 -0.22 -2.77
C LEU A 79 9.81 -0.21 -4.31
N ILE A 80 8.67 -0.59 -4.85
CA ILE A 80 8.43 -0.57 -6.30
C ILE A 80 7.15 0.21 -6.57
N VAL A 81 7.28 1.31 -7.31
CA VAL A 81 6.13 2.10 -7.75
C VAL A 81 5.42 1.32 -8.86
N LEU A 82 4.14 1.04 -8.66
CA LEU A 82 3.33 0.30 -9.61
C LEU A 82 2.58 1.21 -10.58
N ASP A 83 2.12 2.35 -10.07
CA ASP A 83 1.37 3.31 -10.86
C ASP A 83 1.44 4.67 -10.20
N GLU A 84 1.43 5.72 -10.99
CA GLU A 84 1.33 7.10 -10.52
C GLU A 84 0.68 7.96 -11.59
N GLY A 85 -0.05 8.98 -11.18
CA GLY A 85 -0.73 9.83 -12.14
C GLY A 85 -1.58 10.88 -11.46
N ASP A 86 -2.43 11.48 -12.27
CA ASP A 86 -3.39 12.48 -11.81
C ASP A 86 -4.81 11.95 -11.94
N SER A 87 -5.67 12.33 -11.02
CA SER A 87 -7.10 12.07 -11.08
C SER A 87 -7.87 13.36 -10.81
N GLU A 88 -9.12 13.42 -11.26
CA GLU A 88 -9.95 14.61 -11.08
C GLU A 88 -10.34 14.80 -9.60
N ALA A 89 -10.50 13.70 -8.88
CA ALA A 89 -10.95 13.73 -7.49
C ALA A 89 -10.24 12.65 -6.67
N ARG A 90 -10.34 12.76 -5.35
CA ARG A 90 -9.82 11.74 -4.45
C ARG A 90 -10.60 10.44 -4.61
N MET A 91 -9.88 9.32 -4.61
CA MET A 91 -10.46 7.99 -4.68
C MET A 91 -10.85 7.46 -3.30
N PHE A 92 -10.16 7.93 -2.25
CA PHE A 92 -10.35 7.50 -0.85
C PHE A 92 -10.55 8.71 0.06
N SER A 93 -11.46 9.59 -0.33
CA SER A 93 -11.63 10.91 0.29
C SER A 93 -11.97 10.90 1.78
N ASP A 94 -12.62 9.83 2.25
CA ASP A 94 -13.04 9.70 3.65
C ASP A 94 -11.94 9.12 4.55
N TRP A 95 -10.81 8.70 3.99
CA TRP A 95 -9.79 7.98 4.73
C TRP A 95 -8.45 8.70 4.74
N SER A 96 -8.05 9.25 5.90
CA SER A 96 -6.67 9.73 6.10
C SER A 96 -5.66 8.61 5.91
N MET A 97 -6.03 7.37 6.19
CA MET A 97 -5.41 6.14 5.73
C MET A 97 -6.33 4.98 6.07
N GLY A 98 -7.01 4.42 5.08
CA GLY A 98 -7.74 3.18 5.22
C GLY A 98 -6.76 2.01 5.39
N PHE A 99 -7.18 0.93 6.03
CA PHE A 99 -6.30 -0.19 6.30
C PHE A 99 -7.00 -1.53 6.14
N ARG A 100 -6.27 -2.48 5.55
CA ARG A 100 -6.66 -3.89 5.48
C ARG A 100 -5.48 -4.79 5.83
N ASN A 101 -5.69 -5.64 6.83
CA ASN A 101 -4.79 -6.78 7.08
C ASN A 101 -5.41 -7.98 6.39
N VAL A 102 -4.75 -8.47 5.34
CA VAL A 102 -5.35 -9.46 4.43
C VAL A 102 -4.69 -10.82 4.64
N ASP A 103 -5.49 -11.84 4.95
CA ASP A 103 -5.05 -13.22 5.01
C ASP A 103 -5.32 -13.95 3.68
N GLU A 104 -4.87 -15.19 3.57
CA GLU A 104 -5.03 -16.00 2.36
C GLU A 104 -6.49 -16.18 1.94
N LYS A 105 -7.41 -16.26 2.90
CA LYS A 105 -8.84 -16.44 2.61
C LYS A 105 -9.41 -15.21 1.92
N ASN A 106 -9.01 -14.03 2.38
CA ASN A 106 -9.47 -12.77 1.80
C ASN A 106 -8.88 -12.53 0.41
N LEU A 107 -7.74 -13.13 0.12
CA LEU A 107 -7.06 -12.96 -1.17
C LEU A 107 -7.52 -13.93 -2.25
N ALA A 108 -8.22 -15.01 -1.89
CA ALA A 108 -8.60 -16.05 -2.84
C ALA A 108 -9.40 -15.53 -4.04
N ASN A 109 -10.13 -14.43 -3.87
CA ASN A 109 -10.98 -13.83 -4.88
C ASN A 109 -10.40 -12.56 -5.50
N VAL A 110 -9.16 -12.19 -5.16
CA VAL A 110 -8.53 -10.96 -5.64
C VAL A 110 -7.39 -11.33 -6.58
N SER A 111 -7.61 -11.11 -7.87
CA SER A 111 -6.64 -11.45 -8.92
C SER A 111 -5.34 -10.67 -8.72
N GLY A 112 -4.22 -11.38 -8.80
CA GLY A 112 -2.88 -10.79 -8.73
C GLY A 112 -2.32 -10.60 -7.33
N PHE A 113 -3.12 -10.80 -6.29
CA PHE A 113 -2.68 -10.57 -4.90
C PHE A 113 -2.44 -11.83 -4.09
N SER A 114 -3.00 -12.97 -4.51
CA SER A 114 -2.80 -14.24 -3.83
C SER A 114 -1.31 -14.59 -3.66
N GLU A 115 -0.47 -14.07 -4.55
CA GLU A 115 0.96 -14.33 -4.56
C GLU A 115 1.81 -13.20 -3.97
N LEU A 116 1.18 -12.17 -3.41
CA LEU A 116 1.92 -11.09 -2.75
C LEU A 116 2.85 -11.67 -1.68
N GLY A 117 4.15 -11.38 -1.82
CA GLY A 117 5.18 -11.92 -0.94
C GLY A 117 5.92 -13.13 -1.50
N SER A 118 5.46 -13.74 -2.60
CA SER A 118 6.21 -14.80 -3.27
C SER A 118 7.35 -14.24 -4.12
N ASP A 119 8.38 -15.05 -4.36
CA ASP A 119 9.48 -14.64 -5.22
C ASP A 119 8.99 -14.40 -6.65
N GLU A 120 8.08 -15.24 -7.13
CA GLU A 120 7.49 -15.10 -8.47
C GLU A 120 6.76 -13.77 -8.63
N PHE A 121 5.96 -13.38 -7.64
CA PHE A 121 5.27 -12.08 -7.64
C PHE A 121 6.27 -10.94 -7.80
N TRP A 122 7.35 -10.92 -7.00
CA TRP A 122 8.35 -9.85 -7.03
C TRP A 122 9.11 -9.80 -8.34
N GLU A 123 9.46 -10.94 -8.91
CA GLU A 123 10.10 -11.00 -10.23
C GLU A 123 9.20 -10.44 -11.33
N ASN A 124 7.92 -10.81 -11.31
CA ASN A 124 6.95 -10.30 -12.28
C ASN A 124 6.74 -8.79 -12.14
N VAL A 125 6.62 -8.30 -10.93
CA VAL A 125 6.42 -6.86 -10.66
C VAL A 125 7.63 -6.06 -11.13
N LYS A 126 8.85 -6.54 -10.88
CA LYS A 126 10.08 -5.87 -11.33
C LYS A 126 10.15 -5.77 -12.85
N LYS A 127 9.66 -6.78 -13.57
CA LYS A 127 9.72 -6.83 -15.04
C LYS A 127 8.57 -6.13 -15.71
N HIS A 128 7.35 -6.25 -15.18
CA HIS A 128 6.12 -5.89 -15.88
C HIS A 128 5.21 -4.94 -15.10
N GLY A 129 5.56 -4.57 -13.87
CA GLY A 129 4.66 -3.85 -12.97
C GLY A 129 3.50 -4.73 -12.53
N LEU A 130 2.45 -4.12 -12.03
CA LEU A 130 1.20 -4.82 -11.71
C LEU A 130 0.07 -4.11 -12.45
N PRO A 131 -0.32 -4.62 -13.63
CA PRO A 131 -1.49 -4.10 -14.35
C PRO A 131 -2.70 -4.13 -13.42
N ASP A 132 -3.57 -3.14 -13.55
CA ASP A 132 -4.78 -3.06 -12.75
C ASP A 132 -4.55 -2.89 -11.23
N ALA A 133 -3.37 -2.40 -10.81
CA ALA A 133 -3.08 -2.14 -9.40
C ALA A 133 -4.15 -1.27 -8.74
N LEU A 134 -4.60 -0.22 -9.41
CA LEU A 134 -5.65 0.66 -8.93
C LEU A 134 -6.98 -0.07 -8.77
N SER A 135 -7.37 -0.87 -9.76
CA SER A 135 -8.60 -1.67 -9.73
C SER A 135 -8.57 -2.66 -8.56
N THR A 136 -7.42 -3.28 -8.33
CA THR A 136 -7.24 -4.23 -7.23
C THR A 136 -7.36 -3.54 -5.87
N LEU A 137 -6.73 -2.38 -5.70
CA LEU A 137 -6.87 -1.59 -4.47
C LEU A 137 -8.33 -1.18 -4.22
N ARG A 138 -9.04 -0.78 -5.26
CA ARG A 138 -10.46 -0.41 -5.14
C ARG A 138 -11.32 -1.58 -4.72
N SER A 139 -11.00 -2.80 -5.14
CA SER A 139 -11.76 -3.97 -4.71
C SER A 139 -11.64 -4.21 -3.20
N PHE A 140 -10.51 -3.89 -2.58
CA PHE A 140 -10.38 -3.91 -1.12
C PHE A 140 -11.20 -2.80 -0.46
N TYR A 141 -11.27 -1.63 -1.08
CA TYR A 141 -12.07 -0.52 -0.58
C TYR A 141 -13.57 -0.83 -0.64
N ASP A 142 -14.04 -1.30 -1.79
CA ASP A 142 -15.46 -1.57 -2.02
C ASP A 142 -15.97 -2.80 -1.24
N GLY A 143 -15.09 -3.70 -0.87
CA GLY A 143 -15.40 -4.88 -0.08
C GLY A 143 -15.55 -4.64 1.43
N VAL A 144 -15.46 -3.40 1.84
CA VAL A 144 -15.57 -3.03 3.27
C VAL A 144 -17.06 -2.95 3.73
#